data_7984ba89534b5b3d2c6660498134ec48
#
_entry.id   7984ba89534b5b3d2c6660498134ec48
#
_cell.length_a   1.000
_cell.length_b   1.000
_cell.length_c   1.000
_cell.angle_alpha   90.00
_cell.angle_beta   90.00
_cell.angle_gamma   90.00
#
_symmetry.space_group_name_H-M   'P 1'
#
loop_
_entity.id
_entity.type
_entity.pdbx_description
1 polymer ?
#
loop_
_entity_poly.entity_id
_entity_poly.type
_entity_poly.pdbx_seq_one_letter_code
_entity_poly.pdbx_strand_id
1 'polypeptide(L)'
;MDAKQTRTGILLALAAYFIWGIAPAYFKLIQYVPASEILTHRVIWSFFFMMALISLSRQWHQVRKVVATPRKIAGLALSAVLVGGNWLLFIWAVNNHHMLEASLGYFINPLVNVVLGMVFLGERFRRMQWVAVLMATCGVLVQLWTFGSLPIIALGLAFSFAFYGLIRKKIAVDAQTGMLVETLWLLPVAAIWLFGIAVSPTSHLSQNPWSLNLLLMAAGVVTTIPLLCFTGAATRLRLSTLGFFQYIGPTLMFLLAVIFYGEAPGMDKMVTFGFIWTALIIFVLDALYIQRRVR
;
A
#
# COMPACT_ATOMS: atom_id res chain seq x y z
N MET A 1 14.52 -0.71 20.00
CA MET A 1 13.15 -0.17 19.79
C MET A 1 12.32 -0.52 21.02
N ASP A 2 11.56 0.43 21.53
CA ASP A 2 10.65 0.22 22.66
C ASP A 2 9.56 -0.80 22.28
N ALA A 3 9.26 -1.75 23.16
CA ALA A 3 8.26 -2.80 22.95
C ALA A 3 6.87 -2.23 22.61
N LYS A 4 6.52 -1.08 23.20
CA LYS A 4 5.28 -0.36 22.90
C LYS A 4 5.22 0.14 21.46
N GLN A 5 6.33 0.71 20.95
CA GLN A 5 6.39 1.19 19.56
C GLN A 5 6.31 0.04 18.56
N THR A 6 6.97 -1.08 18.85
CA THR A 6 6.90 -2.28 18.01
C THR A 6 5.47 -2.82 17.95
N ARG A 7 4.78 -2.93 19.09
CA ARG A 7 3.38 -3.38 19.16
C ARG A 7 2.45 -2.47 18.35
N THR A 8 2.61 -1.15 18.52
CA THR A 8 1.84 -0.17 17.73
C THR A 8 2.10 -0.32 16.24
N GLY A 9 3.36 -0.50 15.83
CA GLY A 9 3.72 -0.72 14.43
C GLY A 9 3.07 -1.98 13.84
N ILE A 10 3.05 -3.07 14.60
CA ILE A 10 2.39 -4.33 14.18
C ILE A 10 0.88 -4.13 14.00
N LEU A 11 0.22 -3.49 14.96
CA LEU A 11 -1.23 -3.23 14.86
C LEU A 11 -1.57 -2.34 13.66
N LEU A 12 -0.76 -1.32 13.39
CA LEU A 12 -0.92 -0.45 12.23
C LEU A 12 -0.68 -1.21 10.91
N ALA A 13 0.32 -2.08 10.84
CA ALA A 13 0.56 -2.92 9.66
C ALA A 13 -0.61 -3.86 9.40
N LEU A 14 -1.10 -4.54 10.44
CA LEU A 14 -2.27 -5.42 10.35
C LEU A 14 -3.51 -4.64 9.87
N ALA A 15 -3.77 -3.46 10.43
CA ALA A 15 -4.89 -2.62 10.02
C ALA A 15 -4.78 -2.20 8.55
N ALA A 16 -3.60 -1.74 8.11
CA ALA A 16 -3.37 -1.31 6.73
C ALA A 16 -3.66 -2.44 5.74
N TYR A 17 -3.06 -3.60 5.94
CA TYR A 17 -3.18 -4.71 4.99
C TYR A 17 -4.52 -5.42 5.06
N PHE A 18 -5.17 -5.43 6.22
CA PHE A 18 -6.55 -5.91 6.35
C PHE A 18 -7.51 -5.02 5.54
N ILE A 19 -7.42 -3.69 5.69
CA ILE A 19 -8.27 -2.75 4.95
C ILE A 19 -8.02 -2.88 3.45
N TRP A 20 -6.75 -2.94 3.00
CA TRP A 20 -6.44 -3.16 1.59
C TRP A 20 -6.90 -4.51 1.06
N GLY A 21 -6.87 -5.55 1.91
CA GLY A 21 -7.37 -6.88 1.55
C GLY A 21 -8.87 -6.94 1.27
N ILE A 22 -9.66 -6.10 1.95
CA ILE A 22 -11.11 -6.01 1.77
C ILE A 22 -11.54 -4.85 0.85
N ALA A 23 -10.63 -3.92 0.52
CA ALA A 23 -10.92 -2.78 -0.34
C ALA A 23 -11.53 -3.13 -1.72
N PRO A 24 -11.20 -4.27 -2.37
CA PRO A 24 -11.88 -4.69 -3.59
C PRO A 24 -13.40 -4.75 -3.48
N ALA A 25 -13.95 -5.09 -2.31
CA ALA A 25 -15.39 -5.08 -2.10
C ALA A 25 -16.00 -3.67 -2.22
N TYR A 26 -15.30 -2.64 -1.73
CA TYR A 26 -15.70 -1.23 -1.90
C TYR A 26 -15.60 -0.82 -3.38
N PHE A 27 -14.47 -1.08 -4.06
CA PHE A 27 -14.28 -0.71 -5.45
C PHE A 27 -15.28 -1.38 -6.39
N LYS A 28 -15.79 -2.56 -6.04
CA LYS A 28 -16.85 -3.23 -6.79
C LYS A 28 -18.16 -2.42 -6.81
N LEU A 29 -18.45 -1.63 -5.77
CA LEU A 29 -19.64 -0.77 -5.72
C LEU A 29 -19.58 0.40 -6.71
N ILE A 30 -18.37 0.82 -7.12
CA ILE A 30 -18.14 1.93 -8.04
C ILE A 30 -17.44 1.49 -9.32
N GLN A 31 -17.52 0.21 -9.68
CA GLN A 31 -16.80 -0.36 -10.84
C GLN A 31 -17.21 0.24 -12.21
N TYR A 32 -18.36 0.89 -12.29
CA TYR A 32 -18.83 1.59 -13.47
C TYR A 32 -18.25 2.99 -13.66
N VAL A 33 -17.57 3.54 -12.64
CA VAL A 33 -16.83 4.81 -12.72
C VAL A 33 -15.46 4.55 -13.34
N PRO A 34 -15.00 5.39 -14.29
CA PRO A 34 -13.66 5.25 -14.84
C PRO A 34 -12.58 5.27 -13.75
N ALA A 35 -11.61 4.35 -13.86
CA ALA A 35 -10.57 4.19 -12.85
C ALA A 35 -9.74 5.47 -12.64
N SER A 36 -9.50 6.26 -13.70
CA SER A 36 -8.85 7.57 -13.63
C SER A 36 -9.62 8.58 -12.78
N GLU A 37 -10.94 8.56 -12.84
CA GLU A 37 -11.79 9.43 -12.00
C GLU A 37 -11.76 8.98 -10.54
N ILE A 38 -11.86 7.67 -10.30
CA ILE A 38 -11.71 7.14 -8.93
C ILE A 38 -10.37 7.61 -8.34
N LEU A 39 -9.27 7.58 -9.11
CA LEU A 39 -7.98 8.06 -8.65
C LEU A 39 -8.00 9.54 -8.26
N THR A 40 -8.57 10.38 -9.10
CA THR A 40 -8.63 11.82 -8.81
C THR A 40 -9.47 12.11 -7.57
N HIS A 41 -10.60 11.43 -7.41
CA HIS A 41 -11.40 11.50 -6.18
C HIS A 41 -10.65 10.99 -4.96
N ARG A 42 -9.88 9.90 -5.08
CA ARG A 42 -9.00 9.42 -4.00
C ARG A 42 -8.05 10.50 -3.52
N VAL A 43 -7.38 11.20 -4.43
CA VAL A 43 -6.43 12.28 -4.10
C VAL A 43 -7.14 13.48 -3.47
N ILE A 44 -8.18 13.99 -4.13
CA ILE A 44 -8.89 15.21 -3.70
C ILE A 44 -9.51 15.01 -2.32
N TRP A 45 -10.27 13.94 -2.11
CA TRP A 45 -10.93 13.68 -0.84
C TRP A 45 -9.97 13.23 0.26
N SER A 46 -8.85 12.59 -0.09
CA SER A 46 -7.74 12.35 0.86
C SER A 46 -7.17 13.67 1.39
N PHE A 47 -6.97 14.65 0.53
CA PHE A 47 -6.48 15.96 0.94
C PHE A 47 -7.45 16.62 1.93
N PHE A 48 -8.75 16.70 1.62
CA PHE A 48 -9.73 17.29 2.52
C PHE A 48 -9.88 16.51 3.83
N PHE A 49 -9.84 15.18 3.75
CA PHE A 49 -9.84 14.34 4.95
C PHE A 49 -8.62 14.59 5.83
N MET A 50 -7.43 14.74 5.24
CA MET A 50 -6.21 15.05 5.98
C MET A 50 -6.23 16.46 6.56
N MET A 51 -6.78 17.44 5.85
CA MET A 51 -7.01 18.81 6.37
C MET A 51 -7.89 18.78 7.62
N ALA A 52 -8.98 18.05 7.57
CA ALA A 52 -9.88 17.88 8.71
C ALA A 52 -9.17 17.17 9.87
N LEU A 53 -8.45 16.07 9.61
CA LEU A 53 -7.76 15.28 10.63
C LEU A 53 -6.67 16.11 11.33
N ILE A 54 -5.84 16.85 10.59
CA ILE A 54 -4.79 17.73 11.13
C ILE A 54 -5.41 18.86 11.97
N SER A 55 -6.54 19.43 11.52
CA SER A 55 -7.25 20.48 12.25
C SER A 55 -7.83 19.97 13.56
N LEU A 56 -8.47 18.79 13.54
CA LEU A 56 -9.04 18.15 14.74
C LEU A 56 -7.95 17.73 15.74
N SER A 57 -6.84 17.18 15.24
CA SER A 57 -5.70 16.77 16.08
C SER A 57 -4.79 17.93 16.50
N ARG A 58 -5.05 19.14 16.03
CA ARG A 58 -4.28 20.36 16.30
C ARG A 58 -2.79 20.26 15.95
N GLN A 59 -2.45 19.50 14.91
CA GLN A 59 -1.06 19.23 14.53
C GLN A 59 -0.48 20.21 13.50
N TRP A 60 -1.08 21.36 13.28
CA TRP A 60 -0.59 22.38 12.35
C TRP A 60 0.82 22.87 12.63
N HIS A 61 1.27 22.84 13.89
CA HIS A 61 2.63 23.19 14.24
C HIS A 61 3.65 22.20 13.65
N GLN A 62 3.31 20.90 13.56
CA GLN A 62 4.17 19.90 12.92
C GLN A 62 4.23 20.14 11.40
N VAL A 63 3.09 20.45 10.78
CA VAL A 63 3.03 20.80 9.36
C VAL A 63 3.95 21.99 9.05
N ARG A 64 3.88 23.07 9.86
CA ARG A 64 4.74 24.24 9.69
C ARG A 64 6.22 23.90 9.81
N LYS A 65 6.62 23.04 10.77
CA LYS A 65 8.00 22.59 10.92
C LYS A 65 8.49 21.80 9.70
N VAL A 66 7.66 20.95 9.15
CA VAL A 66 8.01 20.15 7.96
C VAL A 66 8.12 21.04 6.74
N VAL A 67 7.15 21.93 6.54
CA VAL A 67 7.13 22.89 5.42
C VAL A 67 8.32 23.87 5.49
N ALA A 68 8.78 24.24 6.68
CA ALA A 68 9.97 25.07 6.87
C ALA A 68 11.29 24.32 6.60
N THR A 69 11.27 23.00 6.38
CA THR A 69 12.46 22.18 6.14
C THR A 69 12.52 21.73 4.68
N PRO A 70 13.30 22.38 3.80
CA PRO A 70 13.32 22.09 2.35
C PRO A 70 13.63 20.63 2.03
N ARG A 71 14.54 20.00 2.78
CA ARG A 71 14.90 18.60 2.62
C ARG A 71 13.72 17.64 2.87
N LYS A 72 12.87 17.95 3.86
CA LYS A 72 11.68 17.14 4.16
C LYS A 72 10.60 17.32 3.10
N ILE A 73 10.38 18.56 2.63
CA ILE A 73 9.43 18.82 1.55
C ILE A 73 9.86 18.12 0.26
N ALA A 74 11.13 18.21 -0.12
CA ALA A 74 11.65 17.54 -1.31
C ALA A 74 11.52 16.02 -1.20
N GLY A 75 11.82 15.44 -0.03
CA GLY A 75 11.61 14.02 0.22
C GLY A 75 10.14 13.61 0.15
N LEU A 76 9.22 14.41 0.68
CA LEU A 76 7.78 14.16 0.57
C LEU A 76 7.24 14.38 -0.85
N ALA A 77 7.81 15.29 -1.63
CA ALA A 77 7.52 15.41 -3.05
C ALA A 77 7.91 14.14 -3.81
N LEU A 78 9.11 13.60 -3.53
CA LEU A 78 9.56 12.34 -4.13
C LEU A 78 8.66 11.17 -3.72
N SER A 79 8.27 11.06 -2.44
CA SER A 79 7.34 10.02 -2.00
C SER A 79 5.95 10.18 -2.63
N ALA A 80 5.47 11.41 -2.81
CA ALA A 80 4.21 11.69 -3.51
C ALA A 80 4.26 11.25 -4.98
N VAL A 81 5.35 11.53 -5.68
CA VAL A 81 5.55 11.07 -7.07
C VAL A 81 5.58 9.53 -7.14
N LEU A 82 6.25 8.86 -6.20
CA LEU A 82 6.31 7.40 -6.16
C LEU A 82 4.95 6.77 -5.91
N VAL A 83 4.19 7.25 -4.93
CA VAL A 83 2.88 6.69 -4.63
C VAL A 83 1.84 7.06 -5.69
N GLY A 84 1.86 8.29 -6.16
CA GLY A 84 0.99 8.76 -7.26
C GLY A 84 1.27 8.02 -8.56
N GLY A 85 2.54 7.85 -8.91
CA GLY A 85 2.99 7.08 -10.07
C GLY A 85 2.63 5.59 -9.95
N ASN A 86 2.75 5.02 -8.76
CA ASN A 86 2.30 3.65 -8.47
C ASN A 86 0.79 3.49 -8.74
N TRP A 87 -0.02 4.40 -8.23
CA TRP A 87 -1.47 4.37 -8.46
C TRP A 87 -1.83 4.56 -9.92
N LEU A 88 -1.14 5.49 -10.60
CA LEU A 88 -1.36 5.72 -12.04
C LEU A 88 -0.99 4.47 -12.86
N LEU A 89 0.15 3.84 -12.56
CA LEU A 89 0.58 2.60 -13.22
C LEU A 89 -0.41 1.45 -12.97
N PHE A 90 -0.91 1.33 -11.73
CA PHE A 90 -1.94 0.33 -11.40
C PHE A 90 -3.21 0.54 -12.22
N ILE A 91 -3.70 1.77 -12.30
CA ILE A 91 -4.92 2.11 -13.05
C ILE A 91 -4.70 1.90 -14.54
N TRP A 92 -3.55 2.30 -15.06
CA TRP A 92 -3.21 2.03 -16.46
C TRP A 92 -3.22 0.53 -16.75
N ALA A 93 -2.65 -0.28 -15.86
CA ALA A 93 -2.64 -1.73 -15.99
C ALA A 93 -4.06 -2.32 -16.00
N VAL A 94 -4.94 -1.85 -15.11
CA VAL A 94 -6.35 -2.27 -15.05
C VAL A 94 -7.06 -1.94 -16.36
N ASN A 95 -6.91 -0.72 -16.86
CA ASN A 95 -7.59 -0.24 -18.08
C ASN A 95 -7.06 -0.88 -19.37
N ASN A 96 -5.84 -1.41 -19.37
CA ASN A 96 -5.21 -2.04 -20.52
C ASN A 96 -5.13 -3.58 -20.40
N HIS A 97 -5.97 -4.18 -19.56
CA HIS A 97 -6.06 -5.65 -19.40
C HIS A 97 -4.79 -6.32 -18.83
N HIS A 98 -3.96 -5.58 -18.09
CA HIS A 98 -2.77 -6.08 -17.41
C HIS A 98 -2.99 -6.36 -15.90
N MET A 99 -4.23 -6.67 -15.50
CA MET A 99 -4.58 -6.94 -14.08
C MET A 99 -3.75 -8.07 -13.47
N LEU A 100 -3.48 -9.13 -14.26
CA LEU A 100 -2.72 -10.28 -13.79
C LEU A 100 -1.28 -9.89 -13.46
N GLU A 101 -0.67 -9.08 -14.32
CA GLU A 101 0.67 -8.55 -14.10
C GLU A 101 0.71 -7.58 -12.92
N ALA A 102 -0.29 -6.70 -12.79
CA ALA A 102 -0.40 -5.81 -11.64
C ALA A 102 -0.51 -6.59 -10.32
N SER A 103 -1.26 -7.70 -10.30
CA SER A 103 -1.39 -8.55 -9.12
C SER A 103 -0.08 -9.21 -8.71
N LEU A 104 0.81 -9.56 -9.65
CA LEU A 104 2.14 -10.07 -9.36
C LEU A 104 2.98 -9.09 -8.54
N GLY A 105 2.78 -7.78 -8.74
CA GLY A 105 3.46 -6.75 -7.96
C GLY A 105 3.24 -6.90 -6.45
N TYR A 106 2.07 -7.36 -6.03
CA TYR A 106 1.78 -7.60 -4.61
C TYR A 106 2.57 -8.79 -4.02
N PHE A 107 2.94 -9.75 -4.85
CA PHE A 107 3.78 -10.88 -4.43
C PHE A 107 5.27 -10.53 -4.46
N ILE A 108 5.71 -9.69 -5.40
CA ILE A 108 7.10 -9.27 -5.55
C ILE A 108 7.48 -8.19 -4.52
N ASN A 109 6.58 -7.27 -4.22
CA ASN A 109 6.86 -6.11 -3.37
C ASN A 109 7.43 -6.49 -1.97
N PRO A 110 6.93 -7.51 -1.25
CA PRO A 110 7.52 -7.93 0.02
C PRO A 110 9.00 -8.30 -0.08
N LEU A 111 9.40 -8.98 -1.14
CA LEU A 111 10.79 -9.36 -1.37
C LEU A 111 11.65 -8.13 -1.71
N VAL A 112 11.12 -7.18 -2.46
CA VAL A 112 11.81 -5.89 -2.71
C VAL A 112 12.02 -5.15 -1.40
N ASN A 113 11.03 -5.12 -0.50
CA ASN A 113 11.17 -4.53 0.83
C ASN A 113 12.26 -5.20 1.66
N VAL A 114 12.40 -6.52 1.58
CA VAL A 114 13.50 -7.27 2.21
C VAL A 114 14.85 -6.79 1.67
N VAL A 115 15.01 -6.73 0.35
CA VAL A 115 16.25 -6.28 -0.30
C VAL A 115 16.57 -4.83 0.06
N LEU A 116 15.59 -3.92 -0.02
CA LEU A 116 15.80 -2.52 0.33
C LEU A 116 16.15 -2.34 1.81
N GLY A 117 15.53 -3.12 2.70
CA GLY A 117 15.86 -3.14 4.12
C GLY A 117 17.32 -3.54 4.37
N MET A 118 17.81 -4.57 3.66
CA MET A 118 19.21 -4.99 3.76
C MET A 118 20.18 -3.94 3.20
N VAL A 119 19.92 -3.47 1.98
CA VAL A 119 20.85 -2.59 1.26
C VAL A 119 20.91 -1.18 1.85
N PHE A 120 19.76 -0.57 2.12
CA PHE A 120 19.68 0.84 2.51
C PHE A 120 19.55 1.09 4.01
N LEU A 121 19.09 0.10 4.77
CA LEU A 121 18.87 0.21 6.22
C LEU A 121 19.77 -0.69 7.04
N GLY A 122 20.60 -1.52 6.40
CA GLY A 122 21.50 -2.45 7.06
C GLY A 122 20.76 -3.52 7.88
N GLU A 123 19.54 -3.88 7.50
CA GLU A 123 18.78 -4.92 8.17
C GLU A 123 19.46 -6.26 8.00
N ARG A 124 19.65 -6.99 9.10
CA ARG A 124 20.25 -8.33 9.10
C ARG A 124 19.21 -9.36 9.50
N PHE A 125 19.25 -10.51 8.84
CA PHE A 125 18.31 -11.60 9.06
C PHE A 125 18.94 -12.74 9.84
N ARG A 126 18.14 -13.33 10.72
CA ARG A 126 18.44 -14.58 11.38
C ARG A 126 18.21 -15.76 10.45
N ARG A 127 18.75 -16.94 10.81
CA ARG A 127 18.63 -18.14 9.97
C ARG A 127 17.17 -18.50 9.63
N MET A 128 16.28 -18.44 10.63
CA MET A 128 14.85 -18.74 10.40
C MET A 128 14.17 -17.70 9.52
N GLN A 129 14.55 -16.44 9.63
CA GLN A 129 14.04 -15.39 8.73
C GLN A 129 14.50 -15.59 7.29
N TRP A 130 15.73 -16.09 7.07
CA TRP A 130 16.22 -16.48 5.74
C TRP A 130 15.40 -17.64 5.17
N VAL A 131 15.05 -18.65 5.99
CA VAL A 131 14.15 -19.73 5.55
C VAL A 131 12.81 -19.16 5.11
N ALA A 132 12.22 -18.23 5.87
CA ALA A 132 10.98 -17.58 5.48
C ALA A 132 11.11 -16.80 4.17
N VAL A 133 12.20 -16.05 3.96
CA VAL A 133 12.48 -15.35 2.70
C VAL A 133 12.60 -16.33 1.53
N LEU A 134 13.29 -17.46 1.70
CA LEU A 134 13.41 -18.48 0.67
C LEU A 134 12.05 -19.10 0.32
N MET A 135 11.23 -19.40 1.32
CA MET A 135 9.88 -19.94 1.09
C MET A 135 9.00 -18.93 0.33
N ALA A 136 9.01 -17.65 0.73
CA ALA A 136 8.29 -16.62 0.00
C ALA A 136 8.81 -16.46 -1.44
N THR A 137 10.12 -16.53 -1.64
CA THR A 137 10.75 -16.49 -2.97
C THR A 137 10.28 -17.65 -3.84
N CYS A 138 10.20 -18.87 -3.29
CA CYS A 138 9.65 -20.01 -4.02
C CYS A 138 8.20 -19.75 -4.48
N GLY A 139 7.36 -19.21 -3.61
CA GLY A 139 5.98 -18.85 -3.97
C GLY A 139 5.92 -17.82 -5.10
N VAL A 140 6.76 -16.80 -5.04
CA VAL A 140 6.86 -15.77 -6.10
C VAL A 140 7.36 -16.37 -7.41
N LEU A 141 8.34 -17.26 -7.35
CA LEU A 141 8.87 -17.94 -8.55
C LEU A 141 7.81 -18.82 -9.23
N VAL A 142 6.95 -19.48 -8.48
CA VAL A 142 5.80 -20.21 -9.06
C VAL A 142 4.92 -19.27 -9.87
N GLN A 143 4.58 -18.10 -9.34
CA GLN A 143 3.76 -17.11 -10.07
C GLN A 143 4.48 -16.55 -11.29
N LEU A 144 5.77 -16.26 -11.19
CA LEU A 144 6.57 -15.79 -12.32
C LEU A 144 6.66 -16.82 -13.43
N TRP A 145 6.84 -18.09 -13.06
CA TRP A 145 6.86 -19.21 -14.01
C TRP A 145 5.53 -19.35 -14.75
N THR A 146 4.42 -19.28 -14.01
CA THR A 146 3.08 -19.36 -14.59
C THR A 146 2.78 -18.16 -15.50
N PHE A 147 3.28 -16.98 -15.15
CA PHE A 147 3.13 -15.78 -15.96
C PHE A 147 3.89 -15.87 -17.31
N GLY A 148 5.04 -16.49 -17.34
CA GLY A 148 5.75 -16.89 -18.57
C GLY A 148 6.50 -15.78 -19.31
N SER A 149 6.50 -14.53 -18.83
CA SER A 149 7.21 -13.40 -19.42
C SER A 149 7.79 -12.47 -18.36
N LEU A 150 8.62 -11.49 -18.76
CA LEU A 150 9.16 -10.51 -17.84
C LEU A 150 8.04 -9.54 -17.37
N PRO A 151 7.68 -9.52 -16.08
CA PRO A 151 6.55 -8.73 -15.57
C PRO A 151 6.97 -7.28 -15.29
N ILE A 152 7.12 -6.46 -16.32
CA ILE A 152 7.63 -5.08 -16.20
C ILE A 152 6.72 -4.22 -15.33
N ILE A 153 5.39 -4.34 -15.50
CA ILE A 153 4.42 -3.58 -14.71
C ILE A 153 4.46 -4.01 -13.24
N ALA A 154 4.53 -5.32 -12.99
CA ALA A 154 4.64 -5.84 -11.64
C ALA A 154 5.90 -5.33 -10.93
N LEU A 155 7.03 -5.32 -11.64
CA LEU A 155 8.29 -4.76 -11.12
C LEU A 155 8.16 -3.26 -10.84
N GLY A 156 7.58 -2.51 -11.77
CA GLY A 156 7.32 -1.07 -11.60
C GLY A 156 6.47 -0.78 -10.36
N LEU A 157 5.39 -1.53 -10.16
CA LEU A 157 4.52 -1.44 -8.99
C LEU A 157 5.24 -1.83 -7.70
N ALA A 158 5.96 -2.95 -7.72
CA ALA A 158 6.68 -3.45 -6.55
C ALA A 158 7.78 -2.49 -6.09
N PHE A 159 8.61 -2.01 -7.02
CA PHE A 159 9.71 -1.10 -6.69
C PHE A 159 9.22 0.29 -6.29
N SER A 160 8.25 0.88 -7.00
CA SER A 160 7.73 2.22 -6.66
C SER A 160 7.14 2.26 -5.26
N PHE A 161 6.37 1.25 -4.87
CA PHE A 161 5.78 1.19 -3.53
C PHE A 161 6.80 0.86 -2.44
N ALA A 162 7.77 -0.01 -2.73
CA ALA A 162 8.85 -0.31 -1.79
C ALA A 162 9.76 0.91 -1.54
N PHE A 163 10.12 1.65 -2.59
CA PHE A 163 10.86 2.90 -2.44
C PHE A 163 10.04 3.98 -1.71
N TYR A 164 8.73 4.05 -1.95
CA TYR A 164 7.85 4.90 -1.17
C TYR A 164 7.98 4.60 0.33
N GLY A 165 7.84 3.34 0.74
CA GLY A 165 8.00 2.92 2.13
C GLY A 165 9.39 3.25 2.71
N LEU A 166 10.45 3.01 1.94
CA LEU A 166 11.82 3.34 2.31
C LEU A 166 12.03 4.84 2.55
N ILE A 167 11.54 5.67 1.64
CA ILE A 167 11.67 7.13 1.73
C ILE A 167 10.88 7.66 2.93
N ARG A 168 9.64 7.21 3.11
CA ARG A 168 8.82 7.58 4.27
C ARG A 168 9.50 7.23 5.59
N LYS A 169 10.15 6.07 5.65
CA LYS A 169 10.95 5.66 6.82
C LYS A 169 12.16 6.56 7.05
N LYS A 170 12.89 6.91 5.98
CA LYS A 170 14.10 7.75 6.07
C LYS A 170 13.83 9.22 6.40
N ILE A 171 12.75 9.78 5.88
CA ILE A 171 12.37 11.17 6.16
C ILE A 171 11.95 11.35 7.62
N ALA A 172 11.44 10.28 8.24
CA ALA A 172 11.01 10.27 9.65
C ALA A 172 10.01 11.40 10.00
N VAL A 173 9.10 11.71 9.06
CA VAL A 173 7.97 12.60 9.30
C VAL A 173 6.79 11.74 9.76
N ASP A 174 6.01 12.23 10.71
CA ASP A 174 4.83 11.54 11.19
C ASP A 174 3.83 11.24 10.06
N ALA A 175 3.01 10.21 10.23
CA ALA A 175 2.14 9.71 9.19
C ALA A 175 1.15 10.77 8.71
N GLN A 176 0.53 11.51 9.64
CA GLN A 176 -0.50 12.50 9.32
C GLN A 176 0.07 13.70 8.55
N THR A 177 1.14 14.31 9.07
CA THR A 177 1.79 15.46 8.43
C THR A 177 2.33 15.09 7.05
N GLY A 178 3.02 13.95 6.96
CA GLY A 178 3.56 13.49 5.68
C GLY A 178 2.47 13.24 4.64
N MET A 179 1.37 12.63 5.05
CA MET A 179 0.23 12.33 4.16
C MET A 179 -0.45 13.61 3.66
N LEU A 180 -0.61 14.61 4.52
CA LEU A 180 -1.15 15.92 4.10
C LEU A 180 -0.27 16.56 3.03
N VAL A 181 1.05 16.59 3.23
CA VAL A 181 1.98 17.21 2.26
C VAL A 181 2.03 16.42 0.96
N GLU A 182 2.01 15.09 1.01
CA GLU A 182 1.95 14.24 -0.19
C GLU A 182 0.68 14.47 -1.00
N THR A 183 -0.48 14.52 -0.34
CA THR A 183 -1.75 14.81 -1.02
C THR A 183 -1.79 16.23 -1.57
N LEU A 184 -1.17 17.20 -0.90
CA LEU A 184 -1.04 18.57 -1.40
C LEU A 184 -0.21 18.62 -2.70
N TRP A 185 0.87 17.84 -2.80
CA TRP A 185 1.66 17.74 -4.03
C TRP A 185 0.88 17.12 -5.20
N LEU A 186 0.01 16.14 -4.92
CA LEU A 186 -0.80 15.45 -5.93
C LEU A 186 -2.08 16.21 -6.32
N LEU A 187 -2.57 17.09 -5.44
CA LEU A 187 -3.85 17.78 -5.59
C LEU A 187 -3.97 18.59 -6.89
N PRO A 188 -2.97 19.40 -7.32
CA PRO A 188 -3.08 20.17 -8.56
C PRO A 188 -3.28 19.28 -9.79
N VAL A 189 -2.55 18.18 -9.88
CA VAL A 189 -2.66 17.23 -10.99
C VAL A 189 -4.04 16.56 -11.01
N ALA A 190 -4.52 16.11 -9.85
CA ALA A 190 -5.83 15.51 -9.73
C ALA A 190 -6.97 16.50 -10.06
N ALA A 191 -6.87 17.74 -9.60
CA ALA A 191 -7.86 18.78 -9.88
C ALA A 191 -7.88 19.14 -11.38
N ILE A 192 -6.74 19.32 -12.01
CA ILE A 192 -6.64 19.61 -13.45
C ILE A 192 -7.26 18.44 -14.25
N TRP A 193 -6.97 17.20 -13.86
CA TRP A 193 -7.55 16.04 -14.53
C TRP A 193 -9.08 16.02 -14.40
N LEU A 194 -9.62 16.13 -13.19
CA LEU A 194 -11.06 16.00 -12.95
C LEU A 194 -11.88 17.13 -13.58
N PHE A 195 -11.41 18.37 -13.45
CA PHE A 195 -12.17 19.54 -13.89
C PHE A 195 -11.81 20.00 -15.30
N GLY A 196 -10.68 19.59 -15.85
CA GLY A 196 -10.22 20.03 -17.17
C GLY A 196 -10.18 18.97 -18.25
N ILE A 197 -10.04 17.68 -17.90
CA ILE A 197 -9.79 16.61 -18.87
C ILE A 197 -10.87 15.53 -18.83
N ALA A 198 -11.42 15.24 -17.64
CA ALA A 198 -12.42 14.19 -17.51
C ALA A 198 -13.74 14.53 -18.23
N VAL A 199 -14.18 13.63 -19.11
CA VAL A 199 -15.37 13.82 -19.96
C VAL A 199 -16.39 12.69 -19.81
N SER A 200 -16.31 11.91 -18.75
CA SER A 200 -17.25 10.81 -18.53
C SER A 200 -18.59 11.29 -17.95
N PRO A 201 -19.67 10.48 -18.06
CA PRO A 201 -20.97 10.82 -17.45
C PRO A 201 -20.90 11.03 -15.92
N THR A 202 -19.91 10.46 -15.24
CA THR A 202 -19.73 10.53 -13.79
C THR A 202 -18.78 11.63 -13.33
N SER A 203 -18.15 12.37 -14.27
CA SER A 203 -17.17 13.43 -13.95
C SER A 203 -17.79 14.67 -13.32
N HIS A 204 -19.08 14.90 -13.52
CA HIS A 204 -19.81 16.07 -12.98
C HIS A 204 -20.55 15.70 -11.70
N LEU A 205 -20.00 16.06 -10.54
CA LEU A 205 -20.62 15.80 -9.24
C LEU A 205 -22.03 16.35 -9.10
N SER A 206 -22.35 17.45 -9.79
CA SER A 206 -23.70 18.05 -9.76
C SER A 206 -24.77 17.24 -10.49
N GLN A 207 -24.37 16.35 -11.40
CA GLN A 207 -25.26 15.50 -12.19
C GLN A 207 -25.38 14.08 -11.61
N ASN A 208 -24.49 13.72 -10.70
CA ASN A 208 -24.47 12.41 -10.08
C ASN A 208 -25.53 12.29 -8.97
N PRO A 209 -26.11 11.10 -8.76
CA PRO A 209 -26.93 10.86 -7.57
C PRO A 209 -26.06 10.98 -6.29
N TRP A 210 -26.67 11.45 -5.21
CA TRP A 210 -25.98 11.63 -3.93
C TRP A 210 -25.28 10.38 -3.40
N SER A 211 -25.85 9.20 -3.64
CA SER A 211 -25.24 7.92 -3.27
C SER A 211 -23.89 7.70 -3.93
N LEU A 212 -23.76 8.03 -5.22
CA LEU A 212 -22.50 7.95 -5.94
C LEU A 212 -21.49 8.97 -5.42
N ASN A 213 -21.91 10.22 -5.21
CA ASN A 213 -21.04 11.26 -4.69
C ASN A 213 -20.47 10.88 -3.31
N LEU A 214 -21.30 10.32 -2.42
CA LEU A 214 -20.85 9.84 -1.11
C LEU A 214 -19.83 8.69 -1.24
N LEU A 215 -20.05 7.76 -2.16
CA LEU A 215 -19.08 6.69 -2.44
C LEU A 215 -17.77 7.24 -2.99
N LEU A 216 -17.80 8.23 -3.91
CA LEU A 216 -16.59 8.87 -4.43
C LEU A 216 -15.84 9.67 -3.34
N MET A 217 -16.56 10.35 -2.46
CA MET A 217 -15.96 11.01 -1.29
C MET A 217 -15.32 9.99 -0.34
N ALA A 218 -15.99 8.86 -0.11
CA ALA A 218 -15.46 7.78 0.70
C ALA A 218 -14.15 7.18 0.15
N ALA A 219 -13.88 7.33 -1.16
CA ALA A 219 -12.61 6.90 -1.75
C ALA A 219 -11.39 7.57 -1.09
N GLY A 220 -11.51 8.81 -0.66
CA GLY A 220 -10.48 9.50 0.11
C GLY A 220 -10.19 8.81 1.45
N VAL A 221 -11.23 8.47 2.19
CA VAL A 221 -11.12 7.80 3.50
C VAL A 221 -10.55 6.39 3.36
N VAL A 222 -11.10 5.61 2.42
CA VAL A 222 -10.66 4.23 2.12
C VAL A 222 -9.20 4.18 1.66
N THR A 223 -8.71 5.23 1.03
CA THR A 223 -7.30 5.36 0.62
C THR A 223 -6.41 5.83 1.76
N THR A 224 -6.86 6.84 2.50
CA THR A 224 -6.02 7.55 3.48
C THR A 224 -5.81 6.73 4.75
N ILE A 225 -6.83 6.09 5.28
CA ILE A 225 -6.71 5.33 6.54
C ILE A 225 -5.67 4.21 6.44
N PRO A 226 -5.72 3.29 5.45
CA PRO A 226 -4.70 2.25 5.36
C PRO A 226 -3.32 2.82 5.05
N LEU A 227 -3.21 3.90 4.30
CA LEU A 227 -1.92 4.52 4.00
C LEU A 227 -1.31 5.22 5.22
N LEU A 228 -2.12 5.85 6.07
CA LEU A 228 -1.70 6.35 7.38
C LEU A 228 -1.20 5.22 8.29
N CYS A 229 -1.93 4.13 8.33
CA CYS A 229 -1.53 2.95 9.08
C CYS A 229 -0.21 2.37 8.54
N PHE A 230 -0.06 2.25 7.23
CA PHE A 230 1.15 1.78 6.58
C PHE A 230 2.36 2.68 6.91
N THR A 231 2.25 3.99 6.72
CA THR A 231 3.36 4.92 6.99
C THR A 231 3.69 4.99 8.48
N GLY A 232 2.67 4.89 9.34
CA GLY A 232 2.86 4.76 10.78
C GLY A 232 3.58 3.46 11.17
N ALA A 233 3.30 2.35 10.48
CA ALA A 233 4.01 1.10 10.66
C ALA A 233 5.45 1.18 10.12
N ALA A 234 5.65 1.76 8.93
CA ALA A 234 6.96 1.89 8.29
C ALA A 234 7.98 2.64 9.14
N THR A 235 7.54 3.66 9.88
CA THR A 235 8.42 4.40 10.80
C THR A 235 8.76 3.61 12.07
N ARG A 236 7.99 2.58 12.42
CA ARG A 236 8.10 1.81 13.69
C ARG A 236 8.62 0.39 13.51
N LEU A 237 8.52 -0.18 12.34
CA LEU A 237 8.95 -1.53 12.05
C LEU A 237 10.15 -1.56 11.11
N ARG A 238 10.83 -2.70 11.08
CA ARG A 238 11.81 -2.98 10.03
C ARG A 238 11.07 -3.09 8.69
N LEU A 239 11.71 -2.63 7.61
CA LEU A 239 11.10 -2.64 6.28
C LEU A 239 10.81 -4.08 5.80
N SER A 240 11.70 -5.01 6.13
CA SER A 240 11.50 -6.44 5.90
C SER A 240 10.28 -7.01 6.63
N THR A 241 10.11 -6.66 7.90
CA THR A 241 8.94 -7.09 8.68
C THR A 241 7.66 -6.56 8.07
N LEU A 242 7.64 -5.30 7.69
CA LEU A 242 6.51 -4.67 7.00
C LEU A 242 6.19 -5.38 5.68
N GLY A 243 7.23 -5.78 4.92
CA GLY A 243 7.08 -6.56 3.70
C GLY A 243 6.37 -7.91 3.94
N PHE A 244 6.75 -8.66 4.98
CA PHE A 244 6.04 -9.92 5.29
C PHE A 244 4.57 -9.71 5.67
N PHE A 245 4.24 -8.67 6.43
CA PHE A 245 2.83 -8.34 6.73
C PHE A 245 2.02 -8.02 5.47
N GLN A 246 2.65 -7.54 4.43
CA GLN A 246 1.98 -7.21 3.17
C GLN A 246 1.32 -8.42 2.50
N TYR A 247 1.79 -9.65 2.73
CA TYR A 247 1.14 -10.86 2.21
C TYR A 247 -0.26 -11.12 2.78
N ILE A 248 -0.65 -10.41 3.84
CA ILE A 248 -2.03 -10.46 4.38
C ILE A 248 -3.03 -9.94 3.35
N GLY A 249 -2.70 -8.85 2.62
CA GLY A 249 -3.58 -8.30 1.59
C GLY A 249 -3.95 -9.31 0.51
N PRO A 250 -3.00 -9.85 -0.27
CA PRO A 250 -3.27 -10.91 -1.24
C PRO A 250 -3.95 -12.14 -0.66
N THR A 251 -3.61 -12.53 0.57
CA THR A 251 -4.26 -13.66 1.26
C THR A 251 -5.74 -13.40 1.46
N LEU A 252 -6.12 -12.24 1.97
CA LEU A 252 -7.52 -11.86 2.17
C LEU A 252 -8.27 -11.74 0.84
N MET A 253 -7.64 -11.17 -0.19
CA MET A 253 -8.22 -11.09 -1.54
C MET A 253 -8.48 -12.49 -2.11
N PHE A 254 -7.54 -13.40 -1.95
CA PHE A 254 -7.69 -14.79 -2.37
C PHE A 254 -8.83 -15.50 -1.63
N LEU A 255 -8.90 -15.37 -0.31
CA LEU A 255 -9.97 -15.93 0.49
C LEU A 255 -11.33 -15.33 0.13
N LEU A 256 -11.39 -14.03 -0.13
CA LEU A 256 -12.61 -13.36 -0.58
C LEU A 256 -13.09 -13.90 -1.93
N ALA A 257 -12.18 -14.06 -2.89
CA ALA A 257 -12.50 -14.61 -4.22
C ALA A 257 -13.04 -16.05 -4.13
N VAL A 258 -12.37 -16.91 -3.35
CA VAL A 258 -12.76 -18.33 -3.24
C VAL A 258 -14.02 -18.51 -2.41
N ILE A 259 -14.12 -17.88 -1.23
CA ILE A 259 -15.20 -18.14 -0.27
C ILE A 259 -16.48 -17.38 -0.63
N PHE A 260 -16.36 -16.09 -0.98
CA PHE A 260 -17.53 -15.23 -1.21
C PHE A 260 -17.94 -15.12 -2.67
N TYR A 261 -16.98 -15.19 -3.60
CA TYR A 261 -17.28 -15.12 -5.04
C TYR A 261 -17.29 -16.49 -5.73
N GLY A 262 -16.97 -17.57 -5.00
CA GLY A 262 -17.03 -18.94 -5.52
C GLY A 262 -16.04 -19.22 -6.66
N GLU A 263 -14.95 -18.43 -6.76
CA GLU A 263 -13.92 -18.66 -7.75
C GLU A 263 -13.13 -19.92 -7.43
N ALA A 264 -12.95 -20.80 -8.43
CA ALA A 264 -12.13 -22.00 -8.26
C ALA A 264 -10.64 -21.60 -8.23
N PRO A 265 -9.89 -21.92 -7.16
CA PRO A 265 -8.47 -21.59 -7.10
C PRO A 265 -7.69 -22.46 -8.08
N GLY A 266 -6.83 -21.82 -8.90
CA GLY A 266 -5.87 -22.54 -9.73
C GLY A 266 -4.81 -23.23 -8.89
N MET A 267 -4.24 -24.34 -9.39
CA MET A 267 -3.21 -25.09 -8.67
C MET A 267 -1.97 -24.24 -8.39
N ASP A 268 -1.59 -23.36 -9.33
CA ASP A 268 -0.49 -22.41 -9.20
C ASP A 268 -0.69 -21.46 -8.00
N LYS A 269 -1.90 -20.92 -7.84
CA LYS A 269 -2.25 -20.06 -6.68
C LYS A 269 -2.23 -20.83 -5.38
N MET A 270 -2.75 -22.04 -5.36
CA MET A 270 -2.73 -22.89 -4.15
C MET A 270 -1.28 -23.19 -3.70
N VAL A 271 -0.41 -23.55 -4.64
CA VAL A 271 1.01 -23.79 -4.33
C VAL A 271 1.69 -22.52 -3.85
N THR A 272 1.46 -21.41 -4.52
CA THR A 272 2.00 -20.09 -4.13
C THR A 272 1.61 -19.70 -2.71
N PHE A 273 0.32 -19.77 -2.39
CA PHE A 273 -0.16 -19.43 -1.04
C PHE A 273 0.32 -20.43 0.00
N GLY A 274 0.49 -21.71 -0.36
CA GLY A 274 1.11 -22.70 0.51
C GLY A 274 2.53 -22.29 0.93
N PHE A 275 3.36 -21.85 0.00
CA PHE A 275 4.70 -21.33 0.29
C PHE A 275 4.65 -20.03 1.11
N ILE A 276 3.79 -19.09 0.75
CA ILE A 276 3.68 -17.79 1.43
C ILE A 276 3.18 -17.97 2.86
N TRP A 277 2.16 -18.78 3.09
CA TRP A 277 1.64 -19.03 4.45
C TRP A 277 2.67 -19.75 5.31
N THR A 278 3.41 -20.69 4.76
CA THR A 278 4.54 -21.34 5.45
C THR A 278 5.61 -20.31 5.82
N ALA A 279 5.96 -19.42 4.90
CA ALA A 279 6.90 -18.33 5.17
C ALA A 279 6.42 -17.41 6.31
N LEU A 280 5.14 -17.02 6.29
CA LEU A 280 4.54 -16.18 7.35
C LEU A 280 4.56 -16.89 8.72
N ILE A 281 4.20 -18.17 8.76
CA ILE A 281 4.24 -18.95 9.99
C ILE A 281 5.66 -19.02 10.56
N ILE A 282 6.65 -19.33 9.74
CA ILE A 282 8.06 -19.38 10.15
C ILE A 282 8.51 -18.01 10.68
N PHE A 283 8.17 -16.93 9.99
CA PHE A 283 8.54 -15.57 10.38
C PHE A 283 7.92 -15.17 11.73
N VAL A 284 6.64 -15.48 11.94
CA VAL A 284 5.93 -15.18 13.19
C VAL A 284 6.47 -16.03 14.34
N LEU A 285 6.70 -17.32 14.12
CA LEU A 285 7.26 -18.21 15.15
C LEU A 285 8.66 -17.76 15.59
N ASP A 286 9.53 -17.35 14.65
CA ASP A 286 10.84 -16.79 14.98
C ASP A 286 10.74 -15.51 15.82
N ALA A 287 9.81 -14.62 15.46
CA ALA A 287 9.56 -13.40 16.22
C ALA A 287 9.08 -13.68 17.66
N LEU A 288 8.13 -14.61 17.82
CA LEU A 288 7.59 -15.02 19.13
C LEU A 288 8.65 -15.74 19.99
N TYR A 289 9.46 -16.61 19.37
CA TYR A 289 10.52 -17.33 20.08
C TYR A 289 11.53 -16.38 20.72
N ILE A 290 11.91 -15.32 20.01
CA ILE A 290 12.86 -14.35 20.55
C ILE A 290 12.23 -13.48 21.63
N GLN A 291 10.97 -13.07 21.45
CA GLN A 291 10.29 -12.29 22.49
C GLN A 291 10.22 -13.04 23.83
N ARG A 292 10.10 -14.37 23.80
CA ARG A 292 10.14 -15.21 25.01
C ARG A 292 11.52 -15.35 25.62
N ARG A 293 12.59 -15.25 24.83
CA ARG A 293 13.98 -15.35 25.34
C ARG A 293 14.49 -14.06 25.98
N VAL A 294 13.88 -12.94 25.67
CA VAL A 294 14.27 -11.61 26.19
C VAL A 294 13.49 -11.22 27.47
N ARG A 295 12.44 -11.98 27.78
CA ARG A 295 11.75 -11.93 29.08
C ARG A 295 12.39 -12.92 30.05
#